data_6320b84cb4ed88cd0a5f89a7d114348e
#
_entry.id   6320b84cb4ed88cd0a5f89a7d114348e
#
_cell.length_a   1.000
_cell.length_b   1.000
_cell.length_c   1.000
_cell.angle_alpha   90.00
_cell.angle_beta   90.00
_cell.angle_gamma   90.00
#
_symmetry.space_group_name_H-M   'P 1'
#
loop_
_entity.id
_entity.type
_entity.pdbx_description
1 polymer ?
#
loop_
_entity_poly.entity_id
_entity_poly.type
_entity_poly.pdbx_seq_one_letter_code
_entity_poly.pdbx_strand_id
1 'polypeptide(L)'
;MKDLKKIKYLILDMDGCVYHPKYLKILFSQVSARMTEFISLKLDIDKIKAKEIQAEYFYKYDTSLNGLMINHPDKIDPNEFLSFVHSINYDCLDKDVELREELIKLDVKAYCATNGSKAHAINCMKKIGIDDLFEGKIMDIVDFNFKPKPNPESLKLMCEKFQIPTNGQTVYIEDICKNLTSETAKNMIKVWFTNDEPINNAGKYKDVIDYKINNLALFLKKIRLLKEA
;
A
#
# COMPACT_ATOMS: atom_id res chain seq x y z
N MET A 1 9.25 -2.93 -23.22
CA MET A 1 8.10 -3.01 -22.28
C MET A 1 7.85 -4.46 -21.93
N LYS A 2 7.63 -4.78 -20.67
CA LYS A 2 7.30 -6.15 -20.23
C LYS A 2 5.90 -6.53 -20.75
N ASP A 3 5.70 -7.84 -21.03
CA ASP A 3 4.48 -8.34 -21.67
C ASP A 3 3.33 -8.50 -20.66
N LEU A 4 2.28 -7.68 -20.80
CA LEU A 4 1.09 -7.72 -19.96
C LEU A 4 0.13 -8.88 -20.26
N LYS A 5 0.26 -9.57 -21.41
CA LYS A 5 -0.61 -10.70 -21.77
C LYS A 5 -0.41 -11.93 -20.87
N LYS A 6 0.79 -12.07 -20.27
CA LYS A 6 1.17 -13.24 -19.46
C LYS A 6 0.87 -13.11 -17.97
N ILE A 7 0.23 -12.02 -17.55
CA ILE A 7 -0.05 -11.75 -16.15
C ILE A 7 -1.05 -12.74 -15.59
N LYS A 8 -0.74 -13.26 -14.40
CA LYS A 8 -1.59 -14.16 -13.61
C LYS A 8 -1.82 -13.66 -12.17
N TYR A 9 -0.97 -12.74 -11.70
CA TYR A 9 -0.96 -12.27 -10.33
C TYR A 9 -0.85 -10.75 -10.26
N LEU A 10 -1.62 -10.14 -9.36
CA LEU A 10 -1.52 -8.74 -9.00
C LEU A 10 -1.20 -8.63 -7.50
N ILE A 11 -0.20 -7.84 -7.15
CA ILE A 11 0.06 -7.38 -5.80
C ILE A 11 -0.21 -5.88 -5.80
N LEU A 12 -1.20 -5.45 -5.02
CA LEU A 12 -1.65 -4.07 -4.93
C LEU A 12 -1.27 -3.49 -3.58
N ASP A 13 -0.64 -2.33 -3.55
CA ASP A 13 -0.68 -1.51 -2.35
C ASP A 13 -2.10 -0.99 -2.11
N MET A 14 -2.42 -0.63 -0.87
CA MET A 14 -3.76 -0.16 -0.49
C MET A 14 -3.88 1.35 -0.69
N ASP A 15 -3.11 2.11 0.05
CA ASP A 15 -3.26 3.54 0.17
C ASP A 15 -2.65 4.27 -1.05
N GLY A 16 -3.48 5.08 -1.74
CA GLY A 16 -3.05 5.73 -2.96
C GLY A 16 -3.05 4.86 -4.22
N CYS A 17 -3.44 3.57 -4.12
CA CYS A 17 -3.52 2.63 -5.24
C CYS A 17 -4.92 2.08 -5.47
N VAL A 18 -5.56 1.52 -4.44
CA VAL A 18 -6.82 0.78 -4.60
C VAL A 18 -8.02 1.71 -4.64
N TYR A 19 -7.99 2.83 -3.93
CA TYR A 19 -9.02 3.85 -4.02
C TYR A 19 -8.52 5.08 -4.79
N HIS A 20 -9.46 5.84 -5.36
CA HIS A 20 -9.13 7.00 -6.19
C HIS A 20 -8.29 8.03 -5.41
N PRO A 21 -7.21 8.58 -6.00
CA PRO A 21 -6.27 9.50 -5.34
C PRO A 21 -6.90 10.71 -4.65
N LYS A 22 -8.06 11.20 -5.14
CA LYS A 22 -8.81 12.30 -4.50
C LYS A 22 -9.11 12.06 -3.01
N TYR A 23 -9.25 10.79 -2.60
CA TYR A 23 -9.55 10.41 -1.21
C TYR A 23 -8.31 10.28 -0.34
N LEU A 24 -7.13 10.07 -0.94
CA LEU A 24 -5.88 9.85 -0.22
C LEU A 24 -5.62 10.98 0.77
N LYS A 25 -5.68 12.23 0.31
CA LYS A 25 -5.44 13.40 1.16
C LYS A 25 -6.42 13.50 2.33
N ILE A 26 -7.68 13.14 2.12
CA ILE A 26 -8.73 13.19 3.16
C ILE A 26 -8.45 12.11 4.22
N LEU A 27 -8.21 10.87 3.82
CA LEU A 27 -7.91 9.77 4.74
C LEU A 27 -6.58 9.99 5.47
N PHE A 28 -5.52 10.32 4.73
CA PHE A 28 -4.19 10.54 5.31
C PHE A 28 -4.12 11.73 6.25
N SER A 29 -4.94 12.79 6.05
CA SER A 29 -5.02 13.88 7.02
C SER A 29 -5.53 13.40 8.38
N GLN A 30 -6.52 12.50 8.40
CA GLN A 30 -7.05 11.91 9.62
C GLN A 30 -6.02 10.96 10.26
N VAL A 31 -5.46 10.02 9.48
CA VAL A 31 -4.42 9.10 9.96
C VAL A 31 -3.23 9.87 10.53
N SER A 32 -2.76 10.90 9.82
CA SER A 32 -1.63 11.73 10.26
C SER A 32 -1.92 12.50 11.54
N ALA A 33 -3.14 13.03 11.71
CA ALA A 33 -3.55 13.69 12.94
C ALA A 33 -3.57 12.71 14.12
N ARG A 34 -4.09 11.49 13.89
CA ARG A 34 -4.11 10.43 14.90
C ARG A 34 -2.70 9.94 15.25
N MET A 35 -1.79 9.82 14.27
CA MET A 35 -0.37 9.52 14.54
C MET A 35 0.28 10.58 15.42
N THR A 36 0.10 11.85 15.07
CA THR A 36 0.63 12.97 15.87
C THR A 36 0.10 12.93 17.30
N GLU A 37 -1.21 12.69 17.49
CA GLU A 37 -1.84 12.56 18.79
C GLU A 37 -1.26 11.40 19.60
N PHE A 38 -1.14 10.21 18.98
CA PHE A 38 -0.55 9.03 19.62
C PHE A 38 0.88 9.29 20.10
N ILE A 39 1.71 9.85 19.23
CA ILE A 39 3.12 10.15 19.54
C ILE A 39 3.20 11.17 20.69
N SER A 40 2.40 12.22 20.63
CA SER A 40 2.32 13.24 21.70
C SER A 40 1.98 12.62 23.07
N LEU A 41 0.96 11.74 23.10
CA LEU A 41 0.54 11.05 24.33
C LEU A 41 1.59 10.07 24.85
N LYS A 42 2.16 9.23 23.96
CA LYS A 42 3.09 8.17 24.37
C LYS A 42 4.47 8.69 24.77
N LEU A 43 4.92 9.76 24.15
CA LEU A 43 6.24 10.34 24.44
C LEU A 43 6.19 11.49 25.43
N ASP A 44 4.99 11.94 25.84
CA ASP A 44 4.75 13.11 26.71
C ASP A 44 5.41 14.39 26.14
N ILE A 45 5.09 14.71 24.89
CA ILE A 45 5.61 15.86 24.17
C ILE A 45 4.46 16.64 23.51
N ASP A 46 4.70 17.89 23.16
CA ASP A 46 3.72 18.69 22.43
C ASP A 46 3.49 18.17 21.00
N LYS A 47 2.35 18.56 20.39
CA LYS A 47 1.94 18.09 19.06
C LYS A 47 2.87 18.56 17.93
N ILE A 48 3.58 19.69 18.09
CA ILE A 48 4.51 20.20 17.08
C ILE A 48 5.70 19.24 17.01
N LYS A 49 6.30 18.93 18.17
CA LYS A 49 7.40 17.99 18.26
C LYS A 49 7.00 16.57 17.83
N ALA A 50 5.80 16.13 18.20
CA ALA A 50 5.26 14.85 17.76
C ALA A 50 5.13 14.75 16.24
N LYS A 51 4.71 15.84 15.58
CA LYS A 51 4.62 15.93 14.11
C LYS A 51 5.97 15.89 13.43
N GLU A 52 6.98 16.55 14.00
CA GLU A 52 8.37 16.48 13.50
C GLU A 52 8.91 15.04 13.57
N ILE A 53 8.74 14.36 14.71
CA ILE A 53 9.15 12.97 14.91
C ILE A 53 8.43 12.05 13.92
N GLN A 54 7.11 12.22 13.75
CA GLN A 54 6.33 11.47 12.76
C GLN A 54 6.94 11.56 11.37
N ALA A 55 7.25 12.77 10.92
CA ALA A 55 7.83 12.99 9.59
C ALA A 55 9.27 12.46 9.48
N GLU A 56 10.13 12.77 10.46
CA GLU A 56 11.50 12.27 10.50
C GLU A 56 11.54 10.74 10.40
N TYR A 57 10.74 10.06 11.23
CA TYR A 57 10.75 8.60 11.28
C TYR A 57 10.19 7.98 10.01
N PHE A 58 9.19 8.58 9.39
CA PHE A 58 8.69 8.13 8.09
C PHE A 58 9.81 8.14 7.04
N TYR A 59 10.57 9.23 6.92
CA TYR A 59 11.64 9.33 5.93
C TYR A 59 12.84 8.43 6.22
N LYS A 60 13.19 8.27 7.50
CA LYS A 60 14.39 7.55 7.91
C LYS A 60 14.18 6.04 8.01
N TYR A 61 12.99 5.60 8.38
CA TYR A 61 12.68 4.20 8.72
C TYR A 61 11.54 3.61 7.90
N ASP A 62 11.16 4.23 6.78
CA ASP A 62 10.10 3.82 5.84
C ASP A 62 8.66 3.94 6.36
N THR A 63 8.44 3.89 7.67
CA THR A 63 7.18 4.21 8.34
C THR A 63 7.45 4.89 9.69
N SER A 64 6.53 5.75 10.12
CA SER A 64 6.62 6.36 11.45
C SER A 64 6.57 5.30 12.55
N LEU A 65 5.79 4.24 12.38
CA LEU A 65 5.72 3.11 13.32
C LEU A 65 7.08 2.42 13.48
N ASN A 66 7.75 2.10 12.38
CA ASN A 66 9.06 1.45 12.44
C ASN A 66 10.08 2.31 13.19
N GLY A 67 10.08 3.62 12.93
CA GLY A 67 10.93 4.55 13.67
C GLY A 67 10.59 4.63 15.16
N LEU A 68 9.32 4.60 15.51
CA LEU A 68 8.88 4.59 16.91
C LEU A 68 9.30 3.32 17.64
N MET A 69 9.14 2.16 17.03
CA MET A 69 9.55 0.87 17.60
C MET A 69 11.06 0.80 17.85
N ILE A 70 11.87 1.33 16.93
CA ILE A 70 13.33 1.33 17.05
C ILE A 70 13.82 2.30 18.14
N ASN A 71 13.25 3.50 18.20
CA ASN A 71 13.76 4.56 19.08
C ASN A 71 13.05 4.62 20.43
N HIS A 72 11.86 4.01 20.58
CA HIS A 72 11.05 4.04 21.81
C HIS A 72 10.43 2.67 22.12
N PRO A 73 11.20 1.56 22.12
CA PRO A 73 10.67 0.19 22.22
C PRO A 73 9.84 -0.05 23.48
N ASP A 74 10.21 0.58 24.60
CA ASP A 74 9.53 0.42 25.89
C ASP A 74 8.22 1.22 26.02
N LYS A 75 7.94 2.14 25.09
CA LYS A 75 6.76 3.03 25.13
C LYS A 75 5.72 2.69 24.07
N ILE A 76 6.08 1.95 23.03
CA ILE A 76 5.28 1.76 21.84
C ILE A 76 4.85 0.31 21.70
N ASP A 77 3.58 0.03 21.89
CA ASP A 77 2.94 -1.17 21.40
C ASP A 77 2.49 -0.94 19.95
N PRO A 78 3.05 -1.69 18.97
CA PRO A 78 2.72 -1.49 17.56
C PRO A 78 1.26 -1.83 17.24
N ASN A 79 0.62 -2.77 17.94
CA ASN A 79 -0.78 -3.11 17.71
C ASN A 79 -1.71 -2.00 18.25
N GLU A 80 -1.37 -1.45 19.41
CA GLU A 80 -2.08 -0.27 19.96
C GLU A 80 -1.96 0.92 19.00
N PHE A 81 -0.75 1.19 18.48
CA PHE A 81 -0.53 2.24 17.47
C PHE A 81 -1.44 2.04 16.26
N LEU A 82 -1.40 0.86 15.64
CA LEU A 82 -2.19 0.56 14.43
C LEU A 82 -3.70 0.71 14.69
N SER A 83 -4.19 0.23 15.81
CA SER A 83 -5.60 0.38 16.20
C SER A 83 -5.99 1.84 16.39
N PHE A 84 -5.13 2.62 17.07
CA PHE A 84 -5.38 4.03 17.35
C PHE A 84 -5.40 4.88 16.08
N VAL A 85 -4.38 4.75 15.22
CA VAL A 85 -4.21 5.61 14.05
C VAL A 85 -5.23 5.34 12.94
N HIS A 86 -5.75 4.11 12.86
CA HIS A 86 -6.77 3.73 11.89
C HIS A 86 -8.21 3.82 12.43
N SER A 87 -8.41 4.34 13.65
CA SER A 87 -9.73 4.74 14.16
C SER A 87 -10.14 6.08 13.56
N ILE A 88 -10.52 6.07 12.28
CA ILE A 88 -10.86 7.24 11.46
C ILE A 88 -12.21 7.07 10.78
N ASN A 89 -12.73 8.13 10.17
CA ASN A 89 -13.93 8.07 9.35
C ASN A 89 -13.60 7.74 7.89
N TYR A 90 -14.25 6.69 7.36
CA TYR A 90 -14.10 6.23 5.99
C TYR A 90 -15.24 6.67 5.06
N ASP A 91 -16.19 7.49 5.52
CA ASP A 91 -17.41 7.85 4.76
C ASP A 91 -17.13 8.73 3.53
N CYS A 92 -15.90 9.25 3.42
CA CYS A 92 -15.49 9.95 2.20
C CYS A 92 -15.32 9.03 0.99
N LEU A 93 -15.17 7.72 1.20
CA LEU A 93 -14.97 6.74 0.13
C LEU A 93 -16.32 6.36 -0.50
N ASP A 94 -16.38 6.42 -1.83
CA ASP A 94 -17.50 5.96 -2.63
C ASP A 94 -17.23 4.56 -3.21
N LYS A 95 -18.28 3.84 -3.56
CA LYS A 95 -18.18 2.57 -4.29
C LYS A 95 -17.51 2.78 -5.65
N ASP A 96 -16.55 1.92 -5.97
CA ASP A 96 -15.89 1.89 -7.29
C ASP A 96 -16.39 0.68 -8.09
N VAL A 97 -17.51 0.88 -8.78
CA VAL A 97 -18.17 -0.16 -9.59
C VAL A 97 -17.27 -0.60 -10.74
N GLU A 98 -16.57 0.33 -11.39
CA GLU A 98 -15.69 0.02 -12.53
C GLU A 98 -14.50 -0.83 -12.09
N LEU A 99 -13.85 -0.50 -10.97
CA LEU A 99 -12.76 -1.30 -10.41
C LEU A 99 -13.24 -2.70 -10.05
N ARG A 100 -14.40 -2.81 -9.38
CA ARG A 100 -14.98 -4.10 -9.02
C ARG A 100 -15.23 -4.97 -10.26
N GLU A 101 -15.85 -4.42 -11.28
CA GLU A 101 -16.13 -5.15 -12.52
C GLU A 101 -14.87 -5.63 -13.21
N GLU A 102 -13.84 -4.81 -13.31
CA GLU A 102 -12.59 -5.21 -13.96
C GLU A 102 -11.82 -6.25 -13.14
N LEU A 103 -11.85 -6.18 -11.79
CA LEU A 103 -11.28 -7.21 -10.92
C LEU A 103 -11.97 -8.57 -11.08
N ILE A 104 -13.29 -8.58 -11.31
CA ILE A 104 -14.06 -9.82 -11.53
C ILE A 104 -13.81 -10.37 -12.94
N LYS A 105 -13.80 -9.50 -13.96
CA LYS A 105 -13.65 -9.90 -15.36
C LYS A 105 -12.23 -10.36 -15.71
N LEU A 106 -11.23 -9.82 -15.03
CA LEU A 106 -9.84 -10.13 -15.29
C LEU A 106 -9.46 -11.45 -14.62
N ASP A 107 -9.13 -12.48 -15.44
CA ASP A 107 -8.66 -13.78 -14.96
C ASP A 107 -7.23 -13.68 -14.40
N VAL A 108 -7.12 -13.11 -13.19
CA VAL A 108 -5.88 -12.98 -12.40
C VAL A 108 -6.19 -13.09 -10.91
N LYS A 109 -5.20 -13.55 -10.15
CA LYS A 109 -5.28 -13.58 -8.69
C LYS A 109 -4.76 -12.26 -8.12
N ALA A 110 -5.64 -11.46 -7.51
CA ALA A 110 -5.29 -10.19 -6.89
C ALA A 110 -5.09 -10.34 -5.37
N TYR A 111 -4.06 -9.69 -4.85
CA TYR A 111 -3.68 -9.66 -3.44
C TYR A 111 -3.35 -8.23 -3.02
N CYS A 112 -3.50 -7.92 -1.74
CA CYS A 112 -3.14 -6.62 -1.18
C CYS A 112 -1.97 -6.74 -0.20
N ALA A 113 -0.96 -5.87 -0.36
CA ALA A 113 0.21 -5.76 0.50
C ALA A 113 0.33 -4.33 1.04
N THR A 114 0.00 -4.09 2.31
CA THR A 114 -0.01 -2.75 2.89
C THR A 114 0.97 -2.60 4.06
N ASN A 115 1.58 -1.41 4.18
CA ASN A 115 2.33 -0.99 5.38
C ASN A 115 1.38 -0.48 6.51
N GLY A 116 0.08 -0.34 6.22
CA GLY A 116 -0.96 -0.09 7.21
C GLY A 116 -1.44 -1.36 7.89
N SER A 117 -2.56 -1.28 8.64
CA SER A 117 -3.19 -2.45 9.25
C SER A 117 -4.20 -3.12 8.32
N LYS A 118 -4.37 -4.42 8.48
CA LYS A 118 -5.40 -5.21 7.76
C LYS A 118 -6.81 -4.66 7.99
N ALA A 119 -7.11 -4.20 9.20
CA ALA A 119 -8.40 -3.60 9.53
C ALA A 119 -8.66 -2.32 8.71
N HIS A 120 -7.64 -1.47 8.54
CA HIS A 120 -7.73 -0.29 7.68
C HIS A 120 -8.02 -0.67 6.22
N ALA A 121 -7.24 -1.62 5.68
CA ALA A 121 -7.44 -2.09 4.30
C ALA A 121 -8.86 -2.65 4.08
N ILE A 122 -9.36 -3.48 5.01
CA ILE A 122 -10.73 -4.04 4.95
C ILE A 122 -11.78 -2.93 5.01
N ASN A 123 -11.62 -1.93 5.90
CA ASN A 123 -12.57 -0.82 6.01
C ASN A 123 -12.62 0.02 4.72
N CYS A 124 -11.47 0.32 4.10
CA CYS A 124 -11.43 0.97 2.80
C CYS A 124 -12.11 0.12 1.72
N MET A 125 -11.75 -1.17 1.62
CA MET A 125 -12.31 -2.08 0.60
C MET A 125 -13.82 -2.26 0.75
N LYS A 126 -14.36 -2.33 1.97
CA LYS A 126 -15.81 -2.34 2.22
C LYS A 126 -16.50 -1.10 1.68
N LYS A 127 -15.94 0.09 1.91
CA LYS A 127 -16.53 1.33 1.41
C LYS A 127 -16.53 1.39 -0.12
N ILE A 128 -15.44 0.96 -0.75
CA ILE A 128 -15.35 0.93 -2.23
C ILE A 128 -16.04 -0.30 -2.86
N GLY A 129 -16.48 -1.29 -2.05
CA GLY A 129 -17.30 -2.41 -2.47
C GLY A 129 -16.55 -3.56 -3.14
N ILE A 130 -15.32 -3.87 -2.67
CA ILE A 130 -14.46 -4.95 -3.21
C ILE A 130 -13.89 -5.88 -2.14
N ASP A 131 -14.30 -5.75 -0.88
CA ASP A 131 -13.74 -6.51 0.25
C ASP A 131 -13.89 -8.02 0.10
N ASP A 132 -15.01 -8.49 -0.44
CA ASP A 132 -15.27 -9.91 -0.74
C ASP A 132 -14.26 -10.51 -1.75
N LEU A 133 -13.72 -9.71 -2.65
CA LEU A 133 -12.73 -10.15 -3.63
C LEU A 133 -11.33 -10.36 -3.01
N PHE A 134 -11.09 -9.76 -1.83
CA PHE A 134 -9.81 -9.81 -1.13
C PHE A 134 -9.86 -10.58 0.20
N GLU A 135 -10.95 -11.31 0.48
CA GLU A 135 -11.03 -12.14 1.67
C GLU A 135 -9.88 -13.17 1.71
N GLY A 136 -9.12 -13.18 2.82
CA GLY A 136 -7.95 -14.04 2.99
C GLY A 136 -6.73 -13.67 2.12
N LYS A 137 -6.77 -12.56 1.35
CA LYS A 137 -5.74 -12.16 0.38
C LYS A 137 -5.02 -10.86 0.73
N ILE A 138 -5.17 -10.37 1.97
CA ILE A 138 -4.50 -9.16 2.47
C ILE A 138 -3.38 -9.57 3.41
N MET A 139 -2.18 -9.02 3.19
CA MET A 139 -1.08 -9.01 4.15
C MET A 139 -0.74 -7.58 4.54
N ASP A 140 -0.62 -7.36 5.84
CA ASP A 140 -0.34 -6.06 6.45
C ASP A 140 1.02 -6.03 7.14
N ILE A 141 1.33 -4.92 7.77
CA ILE A 141 2.61 -4.73 8.47
C ILE A 141 2.83 -5.75 9.59
N VAL A 142 1.77 -6.27 10.21
CA VAL A 142 1.87 -7.32 11.24
C VAL A 142 2.25 -8.66 10.61
N ASP A 143 1.60 -9.03 9.50
CA ASP A 143 1.94 -10.22 8.71
C ASP A 143 3.39 -10.17 8.17
N PHE A 144 3.94 -8.96 7.99
CA PHE A 144 5.33 -8.72 7.58
C PHE A 144 6.31 -8.66 8.76
N ASN A 145 5.90 -9.07 9.97
CA ASN A 145 6.71 -8.99 11.18
C ASN A 145 7.28 -7.57 11.42
N PHE A 146 6.47 -6.56 11.16
CA PHE A 146 6.81 -5.14 11.25
C PHE A 146 8.01 -4.70 10.41
N LYS A 147 8.31 -5.42 9.32
CA LYS A 147 9.29 -5.02 8.32
C LYS A 147 8.56 -4.33 7.17
N PRO A 148 8.54 -2.98 7.10
CA PRO A 148 7.75 -2.29 6.08
C PRO A 148 8.36 -2.46 4.68
N LYS A 149 7.52 -2.42 3.65
CA LYS A 149 7.99 -2.21 2.27
C LYS A 149 8.85 -0.92 2.21
N PRO A 150 9.99 -0.90 1.54
CA PRO A 150 10.49 -1.85 0.53
C PRO A 150 11.33 -3.02 1.08
N ASN A 151 11.33 -3.32 2.38
CA ASN A 151 12.07 -4.45 2.90
C ASN A 151 11.74 -5.71 2.07
N PRO A 152 12.76 -6.43 1.52
CA PRO A 152 12.49 -7.56 0.64
C PRO A 152 11.74 -8.70 1.33
N GLU A 153 11.88 -8.86 2.64
CA GLU A 153 11.18 -9.92 3.39
C GLU A 153 9.65 -9.74 3.38
N SER A 154 9.13 -8.49 3.34
CA SER A 154 7.68 -8.24 3.30
C SER A 154 7.03 -8.93 2.10
N LEU A 155 7.52 -8.62 0.89
CA LEU A 155 7.01 -9.25 -0.32
C LEU A 155 7.39 -10.72 -0.43
N LYS A 156 8.55 -11.13 0.12
CA LYS A 156 8.96 -12.54 0.15
C LYS A 156 7.96 -13.37 0.95
N LEU A 157 7.61 -12.97 2.17
CA LEU A 157 6.60 -13.63 3.01
C LEU A 157 5.26 -13.77 2.28
N MET A 158 4.83 -12.71 1.57
CA MET A 158 3.60 -12.73 0.79
C MET A 158 3.69 -13.73 -0.38
N CYS A 159 4.79 -13.69 -1.14
CA CYS A 159 4.98 -14.58 -2.28
C CYS A 159 5.03 -16.05 -1.84
N GLU A 160 5.67 -16.35 -0.72
CA GLU A 160 5.72 -17.70 -0.15
C GLU A 160 4.33 -18.16 0.31
N LYS A 161 3.61 -17.33 1.10
CA LYS A 161 2.27 -17.67 1.62
C LYS A 161 1.27 -17.97 0.52
N PHE A 162 1.25 -17.18 -0.53
CA PHE A 162 0.26 -17.27 -1.61
C PHE A 162 0.79 -17.95 -2.88
N GLN A 163 2.02 -18.46 -2.84
CA GLN A 163 2.70 -19.09 -3.97
C GLN A 163 2.72 -18.18 -5.23
N ILE A 164 3.01 -16.88 -5.01
CA ILE A 164 3.10 -15.89 -6.08
C ILE A 164 4.50 -15.93 -6.69
N PRO A 165 4.65 -16.16 -8.00
CA PRO A 165 5.96 -16.18 -8.65
C PRO A 165 6.56 -14.78 -8.73
N THR A 166 7.86 -14.64 -8.42
CA THR A 166 8.59 -13.37 -8.48
C THR A 166 9.16 -13.10 -9.88
N ASN A 167 8.31 -13.16 -10.91
CA ASN A 167 8.71 -13.00 -12.32
C ASN A 167 7.69 -12.17 -13.11
N GLY A 168 7.84 -12.11 -14.45
CA GLY A 168 6.98 -11.33 -15.34
C GLY A 168 5.51 -11.77 -15.41
N GLN A 169 5.07 -12.79 -14.67
CA GLN A 169 3.65 -13.13 -14.50
C GLN A 169 2.98 -12.36 -13.37
N THR A 170 3.76 -11.65 -12.55
CA THR A 170 3.28 -10.87 -11.42
C THR A 170 3.47 -9.39 -11.68
N VAL A 171 2.40 -8.62 -11.49
CA VAL A 171 2.41 -7.16 -11.45
C VAL A 171 2.42 -6.70 -10.01
N TYR A 172 3.33 -5.81 -9.66
CA TYR A 172 3.37 -5.11 -8.38
C TYR A 172 3.07 -3.64 -8.58
N ILE A 173 1.99 -3.15 -7.96
CA ILE A 173 1.47 -1.78 -8.10
C ILE A 173 1.64 -1.05 -6.77
N GLU A 174 2.26 0.13 -6.83
CA GLU A 174 2.61 0.97 -5.68
C GLU A 174 2.53 2.45 -6.04
N ASP A 175 2.14 3.29 -5.08
CA ASP A 175 2.17 4.73 -5.20
C ASP A 175 3.51 5.33 -4.73
N ILE A 176 4.16 4.74 -3.74
CA ILE A 176 5.49 5.13 -3.26
C ILE A 176 6.56 4.42 -4.09
N CYS A 177 7.19 5.15 -5.03
CA CYS A 177 8.20 4.59 -5.95
C CYS A 177 9.33 3.83 -5.24
N LYS A 178 9.72 4.24 -4.02
CA LYS A 178 10.72 3.55 -3.22
C LYS A 178 10.34 2.09 -2.96
N ASN A 179 9.06 1.78 -2.76
CA ASN A 179 8.61 0.42 -2.49
C ASN A 179 8.77 -0.51 -3.70
N LEU A 180 8.77 0.03 -4.93
CA LEU A 180 9.06 -0.73 -6.15
C LEU A 180 10.53 -1.20 -6.25
N THR A 181 11.43 -0.70 -5.39
CA THR A 181 12.85 -1.11 -5.37
C THR A 181 13.10 -2.40 -4.60
N SER A 182 12.08 -2.99 -3.97
CA SER A 182 12.24 -4.27 -3.23
C SER A 182 12.92 -5.33 -4.11
N GLU A 183 13.98 -5.96 -3.60
CA GLU A 183 14.73 -6.99 -4.34
C GLU A 183 13.82 -8.18 -4.71
N THR A 184 12.83 -8.51 -3.86
CA THR A 184 11.83 -9.54 -4.18
C THR A 184 11.01 -9.19 -5.42
N ALA A 185 10.77 -7.90 -5.69
CA ALA A 185 10.05 -7.44 -6.88
C ALA A 185 10.93 -7.27 -8.13
N LYS A 186 12.23 -7.56 -8.07
CA LYS A 186 13.20 -7.27 -9.13
C LYS A 186 12.75 -7.73 -10.53
N ASN A 187 12.21 -8.94 -10.63
CA ASN A 187 11.79 -9.53 -11.90
C ASN A 187 10.28 -9.42 -12.16
N MET A 188 9.50 -8.84 -11.25
CA MET A 188 8.08 -8.55 -11.45
C MET A 188 7.90 -7.37 -12.41
N ILE A 189 6.69 -7.20 -12.92
CA ILE A 189 6.29 -5.99 -13.65
C ILE A 189 5.94 -4.93 -12.61
N LYS A 190 6.69 -3.83 -12.59
CA LYS A 190 6.58 -2.75 -11.61
C LYS A 190 5.77 -1.60 -12.16
N VAL A 191 4.66 -1.30 -11.51
CA VAL A 191 3.72 -0.26 -11.92
C VAL A 191 3.67 0.81 -10.85
N TRP A 192 4.03 2.03 -11.22
CA TRP A 192 3.86 3.17 -10.37
C TRP A 192 2.48 3.80 -10.56
N PHE A 193 1.71 3.83 -9.47
CA PHE A 193 0.45 4.56 -9.42
C PHE A 193 0.73 6.01 -9.01
N THR A 194 0.55 6.96 -9.93
CA THR A 194 0.84 8.37 -9.66
C THR A 194 -0.36 9.09 -9.09
N ASN A 195 -0.16 9.77 -7.96
CA ASN A 195 -1.15 10.57 -7.27
C ASN A 195 -0.76 12.04 -7.09
N ASP A 196 0.31 12.47 -7.81
CA ASP A 196 0.88 13.83 -7.79
C ASP A 196 1.39 14.30 -6.40
N GLU A 197 1.51 13.40 -5.42
CA GLU A 197 2.07 13.73 -4.11
C GLU A 197 3.61 13.92 -4.19
N PRO A 198 4.19 14.94 -3.50
CA PRO A 198 5.62 15.26 -3.58
C PRO A 198 6.55 14.13 -3.13
N ILE A 199 6.07 13.25 -2.23
CA ILE A 199 6.83 12.11 -1.70
C ILE A 199 7.17 11.08 -2.78
N ASN A 200 6.44 11.09 -3.88
CA ASN A 200 6.59 10.15 -4.99
C ASN A 200 7.61 10.64 -6.03
N ASN A 201 8.76 11.15 -5.59
CA ASN A 201 9.81 11.60 -6.49
C ASN A 201 10.31 10.49 -7.43
N ALA A 202 9.55 10.27 -8.51
CA ALA A 202 9.82 9.24 -9.51
C ALA A 202 11.15 9.43 -10.24
N GLY A 203 11.70 10.64 -10.26
CA GLY A 203 12.96 10.92 -10.95
C GLY A 203 14.10 10.02 -10.50
N LYS A 204 14.19 9.76 -9.19
CA LYS A 204 15.22 8.89 -8.60
C LYS A 204 15.01 7.38 -8.92
N TYR A 205 13.77 6.97 -9.20
CA TYR A 205 13.39 5.56 -9.37
C TYR A 205 12.95 5.22 -10.79
N LYS A 206 13.23 6.12 -11.76
CA LYS A 206 12.78 5.99 -13.16
C LYS A 206 13.13 4.64 -13.79
N ASP A 207 14.32 4.13 -13.49
CA ASP A 207 14.83 2.90 -14.10
C ASP A 207 14.20 1.62 -13.54
N VAL A 208 13.47 1.72 -12.43
CA VAL A 208 12.77 0.54 -11.85
C VAL A 208 11.30 0.46 -12.23
N ILE A 209 10.74 1.50 -12.86
CA ILE A 209 9.32 1.59 -13.21
C ILE A 209 9.10 1.07 -14.64
N ASP A 210 8.31 0.01 -14.79
CA ASP A 210 7.93 -0.52 -16.11
C ASP A 210 6.72 0.23 -16.72
N TYR A 211 5.75 0.62 -15.87
CA TYR A 211 4.54 1.36 -16.27
C TYR A 211 4.18 2.44 -15.26
N LYS A 212 3.59 3.54 -15.75
CA LYS A 212 3.01 4.61 -14.95
C LYS A 212 1.51 4.67 -15.22
N ILE A 213 0.69 4.70 -14.16
CA ILE A 213 -0.77 4.77 -14.24
C ILE A 213 -1.31 5.79 -13.23
N ASN A 214 -2.54 6.23 -13.43
CA ASN A 214 -3.30 7.09 -12.51
C ASN A 214 -4.74 6.60 -12.30
N ASN A 215 -5.10 5.46 -12.89
CA ASN A 215 -6.41 4.82 -12.73
C ASN A 215 -6.23 3.30 -12.81
N LEU A 216 -6.57 2.61 -11.71
CA LEU A 216 -6.41 1.17 -11.59
C LEU A 216 -7.41 0.43 -12.49
N ALA A 217 -8.68 0.81 -12.49
CA ALA A 217 -9.71 0.15 -13.29
C ALA A 217 -9.37 0.18 -14.79
N LEU A 218 -8.95 1.35 -15.30
CA LEU A 218 -8.53 1.48 -16.71
C LEU A 218 -7.30 0.63 -17.02
N PHE A 219 -6.37 0.50 -16.09
CA PHE A 219 -5.20 -0.35 -16.29
C PHE A 219 -5.57 -1.84 -16.33
N LEU A 220 -6.45 -2.29 -15.42
CA LEU A 220 -6.95 -3.68 -15.42
C LEU A 220 -7.72 -4.00 -16.71
N LYS A 221 -8.58 -3.08 -17.15
CA LYS A 221 -9.28 -3.17 -18.44
C LYS A 221 -8.32 -3.33 -19.62
N LYS A 222 -7.25 -2.53 -19.65
CA LYS A 222 -6.19 -2.66 -20.67
C LYS A 222 -5.55 -4.06 -20.65
N ILE A 223 -5.23 -4.59 -19.48
CA ILE A 223 -4.66 -5.94 -19.35
C ILE A 223 -5.65 -6.97 -19.90
N ARG A 224 -6.92 -6.90 -19.49
CA ARG A 224 -7.96 -7.82 -19.95
C ARG A 224 -8.08 -7.83 -21.47
N LEU A 225 -8.22 -6.66 -22.09
CA LEU A 225 -8.33 -6.55 -23.54
C LEU A 225 -7.09 -7.08 -24.28
N LEU A 226 -5.89 -6.91 -23.71
CA LEU A 226 -4.66 -7.49 -24.26
C LEU A 226 -4.61 -9.02 -24.18
N LYS A 227 -5.25 -9.63 -23.15
CA LYS A 227 -5.33 -11.09 -22.98
C LYS A 227 -6.38 -11.72 -23.90
N GLU A 228 -7.44 -10.97 -24.25
CA GLU A 228 -8.53 -11.40 -25.14
C GLU A 228 -8.15 -11.30 -26.64
N ALA A 229 -7.16 -10.47 -26.99
CA ALA A 229 -6.64 -10.27 -28.35
C ALA A 229 -5.52 -11.27 -28.71
#